data_991c803e782eb4c9632cfaa70aa10fed
#
_entry.id   991c803e782eb4c9632cfaa70aa10fed
#
_cell.length_a   1.000
_cell.length_b   1.000
_cell.length_c   1.000
_cell.angle_alpha   90.00
_cell.angle_beta   90.00
_cell.angle_gamma   90.00
#
_symmetry.space_group_name_H-M   'P 1'
#
loop_
_entity.id
_entity.type
_entity.pdbx_description
1 polymer ?
#
loop_
_entity_poly.entity_id
_entity_poly.type
_entity_poly.pdbx_seq_one_letter_code
_entity_poly.pdbx_strand_id
1 'polypeptide(L)'
;DARIDPAFAKTIEPDQVERIIRLVASHARAEVHDGSPIVSAELPSHAEGRAGERFEGVLPPVSAAPCFSIRKPAERLHTLNDYIADGIMSAPAADALLVAGGTSSGKTTLANALLAEMAPTASGVDARVILIEDTRELQCPLPDTVALRTRPGIVSMTDLVRSTMRLRPDRIIVGEVRGPEALDMLQAWNTGHPGGIATVHANSAITALYRIEQLVQEAVVTVPRQLIAEAIDIVVFIAGRGTLRRIASIARVGPLDPDTGAYALAELVVPRNQGD
;
A
#
# COMPACT_ATOMS: atom_id res chain seq x y z
N ASP A 1 10.59 -2.47 14.03
CA ASP A 1 10.81 -3.71 14.77
C ASP A 1 9.73 -3.87 15.84
N ALA A 2 8.76 -4.77 15.59
CA ALA A 2 7.81 -5.17 16.62
C ALA A 2 8.50 -6.12 17.60
N ARG A 3 9.38 -5.60 18.43
CA ARG A 3 9.92 -6.36 19.58
C ARG A 3 9.06 -6.01 20.77
N ILE A 4 8.59 -7.05 21.47
CA ILE A 4 7.97 -6.90 22.79
C ILE A 4 9.10 -6.40 23.70
N ASP A 5 8.96 -5.17 24.22
CA ASP A 5 9.83 -4.71 25.29
C ASP A 5 9.55 -5.55 26.54
N PRO A 6 10.51 -6.32 27.04
CA PRO A 6 10.30 -7.17 28.20
C PRO A 6 9.83 -6.41 29.46
N ALA A 7 10.14 -5.11 29.54
CA ALA A 7 9.69 -4.25 30.65
C ALA A 7 8.17 -4.01 30.63
N PHE A 8 7.50 -4.19 29.48
CA PHE A 8 6.06 -4.02 29.30
C PHE A 8 5.33 -5.34 29.01
N ALA A 9 6.00 -6.48 29.03
CA ALA A 9 5.39 -7.79 28.89
C ALA A 9 4.53 -8.14 30.11
N LYS A 10 3.37 -7.49 30.24
CA LYS A 10 2.33 -7.94 31.15
C LYS A 10 1.55 -9.06 30.48
N THR A 11 1.49 -10.21 31.13
CA THR A 11 0.58 -11.29 30.70
C THR A 11 -0.84 -10.81 30.89
N ILE A 12 -1.61 -10.74 29.81
CA ILE A 12 -3.04 -10.45 29.84
C ILE A 12 -3.74 -11.81 29.82
N GLU A 13 -4.65 -12.04 30.74
CA GLU A 13 -5.40 -13.28 30.81
C GLU A 13 -6.33 -13.45 29.61
N PRO A 14 -6.56 -14.71 29.13
CA PRO A 14 -7.38 -14.96 27.93
C PRO A 14 -8.77 -14.30 27.98
N ASP A 15 -9.44 -14.31 29.12
CA ASP A 15 -10.76 -13.68 29.31
C ASP A 15 -10.69 -12.15 29.10
N GLN A 16 -9.58 -11.52 29.47
CA GLN A 16 -9.38 -10.09 29.28
C GLN A 16 -9.13 -9.80 27.81
N VAL A 17 -8.37 -10.66 27.12
CA VAL A 17 -8.12 -10.55 25.66
C VAL A 17 -9.43 -10.67 24.90
N GLU A 18 -10.27 -11.66 25.21
CA GLU A 18 -11.58 -11.83 24.59
C GLU A 18 -12.47 -10.60 24.82
N ARG A 19 -12.50 -10.09 26.06
CA ARG A 19 -13.26 -8.88 26.40
C ARG A 19 -12.82 -7.67 25.58
N ILE A 20 -11.51 -7.48 25.37
CA ILE A 20 -10.96 -6.41 24.53
C ILE A 20 -11.45 -6.58 23.08
N ILE A 21 -11.35 -7.79 22.50
CA ILE A 21 -11.79 -8.07 21.14
C ILE A 21 -13.27 -7.74 20.97
N ARG A 22 -14.13 -8.18 21.91
CA ARG A 22 -15.57 -7.91 21.88
C ARG A 22 -15.90 -6.43 22.04
N LEU A 23 -15.14 -5.70 22.86
CA LEU A 23 -15.29 -4.26 23.01
C LEU A 23 -14.96 -3.51 21.71
N VAL A 24 -13.85 -3.87 21.08
CA VAL A 24 -13.44 -3.29 19.78
C VAL A 24 -14.46 -3.64 18.69
N ALA A 25 -14.94 -4.87 18.63
CA ALA A 25 -15.98 -5.28 17.70
C ALA A 25 -17.25 -4.44 17.87
N SER A 26 -17.71 -4.26 19.09
CA SER A 26 -18.88 -3.42 19.41
C SER A 26 -18.67 -1.97 18.97
N HIS A 27 -17.50 -1.39 19.23
CA HIS A 27 -17.15 -0.04 18.78
C HIS A 27 -17.13 0.08 17.26
N ALA A 28 -16.55 -0.90 16.59
CA ALA A 28 -16.46 -0.97 15.12
C ALA A 28 -17.80 -1.36 14.46
N ARG A 29 -18.84 -1.69 15.25
CA ARG A 29 -20.10 -2.24 14.77
C ARG A 29 -19.92 -3.51 13.94
N ALA A 30 -18.94 -4.33 14.31
CA ALA A 30 -18.64 -5.62 13.72
C ALA A 30 -19.20 -6.74 14.62
N GLU A 31 -19.65 -7.83 14.00
CA GLU A 31 -20.05 -9.02 14.73
C GLU A 31 -18.81 -9.86 15.05
N VAL A 32 -18.77 -10.42 16.28
CA VAL A 32 -17.74 -11.37 16.68
C VAL A 32 -18.36 -12.49 17.52
N HIS A 33 -18.30 -13.71 16.99
CA HIS A 33 -18.81 -14.94 17.60
C HIS A 33 -18.17 -16.15 16.91
N ASP A 34 -18.51 -17.37 17.32
CA ASP A 34 -17.92 -18.60 16.79
C ASP A 34 -18.04 -18.76 15.25
N GLY A 35 -19.09 -18.22 14.65
CA GLY A 35 -19.29 -18.19 13.20
C GLY A 35 -18.59 -17.03 12.48
N SER A 36 -18.12 -16.02 13.22
CA SER A 36 -17.37 -14.86 12.73
C SER A 36 -16.27 -14.51 13.74
N PRO A 37 -15.22 -15.33 13.89
CA PRO A 37 -14.27 -15.23 15.00
C PRO A 37 -13.16 -14.21 14.81
N ILE A 38 -13.13 -13.49 13.67
CA ILE A 38 -12.09 -12.52 13.32
C ILE A 38 -12.68 -11.12 13.29
N VAL A 39 -12.01 -10.17 13.94
CA VAL A 39 -12.34 -8.75 13.94
C VAL A 39 -11.19 -7.92 13.44
N SER A 40 -11.40 -7.27 12.30
CA SER A 40 -10.49 -6.23 11.78
C SER A 40 -11.14 -4.87 11.99
N ALA A 41 -10.47 -3.96 12.68
CA ALA A 41 -11.00 -2.66 13.01
C ALA A 41 -9.91 -1.58 13.01
N GLU A 42 -10.35 -0.32 12.91
CA GLU A 42 -9.54 0.86 13.19
C GLU A 42 -9.98 1.43 14.53
N LEU A 43 -9.04 1.58 15.46
CA LEU A 43 -9.30 2.20 16.76
C LEU A 43 -9.48 3.71 16.60
N PRO A 44 -10.18 4.39 17.52
CA PRO A 44 -10.30 5.83 17.48
C PRO A 44 -8.94 6.52 17.46
N SER A 45 -8.78 7.49 16.58
CA SER A 45 -7.57 8.31 16.56
C SER A 45 -7.49 9.22 17.77
N HIS A 46 -6.30 9.35 18.35
CA HIS A 46 -6.03 10.28 19.45
C HIS A 46 -5.81 11.73 18.96
N ALA A 47 -5.74 11.97 17.64
CA ALA A 47 -5.54 13.29 17.07
C ALA A 47 -6.48 13.50 15.85
N GLU A 48 -7.06 14.70 15.75
CA GLU A 48 -7.87 15.08 14.59
C GLU A 48 -7.09 14.95 13.28
N GLY A 49 -7.73 14.38 12.27
CA GLY A 49 -7.17 14.22 10.93
C GLY A 49 -6.16 13.08 10.77
N ARG A 50 -5.82 12.32 11.81
CA ARG A 50 -4.94 11.15 11.74
C ARG A 50 -5.73 9.84 11.72
N ALA A 51 -5.14 8.82 11.09
CA ALA A 51 -5.64 7.45 11.16
C ALA A 51 -5.51 6.91 12.60
N GLY A 52 -6.46 6.10 13.02
CA GLY A 52 -6.36 5.32 14.24
C GLY A 52 -5.41 4.12 14.09
N GLU A 53 -5.15 3.42 15.18
CA GLU A 53 -4.40 2.19 15.16
C GLU A 53 -5.22 1.06 14.51
N ARG A 54 -4.56 0.21 13.72
CA ARG A 54 -5.19 -1.00 13.18
C ARG A 54 -5.24 -2.07 14.26
N PHE A 55 -6.41 -2.62 14.45
CA PHE A 55 -6.67 -3.72 15.37
C PHE A 55 -7.07 -4.97 14.59
N GLU A 56 -6.45 -6.10 14.92
CA GLU A 56 -6.84 -7.42 14.44
C GLU A 56 -7.00 -8.33 15.63
N GLY A 57 -8.20 -8.85 15.84
CA GLY A 57 -8.54 -9.77 16.92
C GLY A 57 -9.03 -11.10 16.40
N VAL A 58 -8.62 -12.20 17.02
CA VAL A 58 -8.99 -13.56 16.62
C VAL A 58 -9.44 -14.33 17.86
N LEU A 59 -10.63 -14.95 17.76
CA LEU A 59 -11.20 -15.79 18.80
C LEU A 59 -11.11 -17.29 18.44
N PRO A 60 -11.22 -18.19 19.42
CA PRO A 60 -11.51 -19.58 19.13
C PRO A 60 -12.80 -19.72 18.29
N PRO A 61 -12.93 -20.77 17.45
CA PRO A 61 -12.03 -21.91 17.30
C PRO A 61 -10.87 -21.70 16.31
N VAL A 62 -10.74 -20.53 15.69
CA VAL A 62 -9.69 -20.24 14.70
C VAL A 62 -8.31 -20.12 15.35
N SER A 63 -8.24 -19.67 16.59
CA SER A 63 -7.04 -19.68 17.41
C SER A 63 -7.22 -20.59 18.63
N ALA A 64 -6.12 -21.07 19.21
CA ALA A 64 -6.18 -21.89 20.41
C ALA A 64 -6.62 -21.11 21.66
N ALA A 65 -6.37 -19.80 21.67
CA ALA A 65 -6.80 -18.84 22.69
C ALA A 65 -7.08 -17.49 22.02
N PRO A 66 -7.92 -16.62 22.61
CA PRO A 66 -8.13 -15.27 22.12
C PRO A 66 -6.78 -14.53 21.97
N CYS A 67 -6.57 -13.88 20.82
CA CYS A 67 -5.38 -13.08 20.59
C CYS A 67 -5.71 -11.84 19.77
N PHE A 68 -4.94 -10.77 19.94
CA PHE A 68 -5.06 -9.58 19.10
C PHE A 68 -3.71 -8.93 18.82
N SER A 69 -3.69 -8.10 17.80
CA SER A 69 -2.57 -7.26 17.41
C SER A 69 -3.04 -5.83 17.20
N ILE A 70 -2.23 -4.86 17.64
CA ILE A 70 -2.44 -3.44 17.38
C ILE A 70 -1.24 -2.93 16.59
N ARG A 71 -1.49 -2.37 15.41
CA ARG A 71 -0.46 -1.73 14.58
C ARG A 71 -0.68 -0.22 14.58
N LYS A 72 0.28 0.51 15.12
CA LYS A 72 0.27 1.97 15.09
C LYS A 72 0.58 2.50 13.68
N PRO A 73 -0.10 3.58 13.24
CA PRO A 73 0.30 4.30 12.05
C PRO A 73 1.69 4.92 12.23
N ALA A 74 2.35 5.28 11.13
CA ALA A 74 3.63 5.96 11.19
C ALA A 74 3.47 7.34 11.84
N GLU A 75 4.23 7.60 12.90
CA GLU A 75 4.21 8.88 13.62
C GLU A 75 4.94 9.99 12.85
N ARG A 76 5.94 9.63 12.05
CA ARG A 76 6.73 10.54 11.21
C ARG A 76 6.56 10.17 9.74
N LEU A 77 6.24 11.16 8.91
CA LEU A 77 6.38 11.07 7.46
C LEU A 77 7.86 11.22 7.12
N HIS A 78 8.42 10.21 6.47
CA HIS A 78 9.74 10.32 5.88
C HIS A 78 9.62 11.04 4.54
N THR A 79 10.48 12.02 4.30
CA THR A 79 10.64 12.69 3.00
C THR A 79 11.60 11.87 2.11
N LEU A 80 11.63 12.14 0.80
CA LEU A 80 12.65 11.54 -0.06
C LEU A 80 14.07 11.97 0.36
N ASN A 81 14.23 13.18 0.92
CA ASN A 81 15.49 13.62 1.48
C ASN A 81 15.92 12.78 2.70
N ASP A 82 14.98 12.35 3.55
CA ASP A 82 15.29 11.42 4.65
C ASP A 82 15.79 10.07 4.07
N TYR A 83 15.16 9.57 2.99
CA TYR A 83 15.61 8.34 2.31
C TYR A 83 17.01 8.47 1.71
N ILE A 84 17.36 9.66 1.19
CA ILE A 84 18.71 9.95 0.68
C ILE A 84 19.71 10.03 1.83
N ALA A 85 19.37 10.76 2.91
CA ALA A 85 20.22 10.93 4.08
C ALA A 85 20.51 9.61 4.81
N ASP A 86 19.50 8.71 4.86
CA ASP A 86 19.62 7.37 5.46
C ASP A 86 20.31 6.35 4.52
N GLY A 87 20.76 6.80 3.33
CA GLY A 87 21.40 5.92 2.34
C GLY A 87 20.47 4.88 1.71
N ILE A 88 19.16 5.07 1.82
CA ILE A 88 18.14 4.12 1.33
C ILE A 88 17.92 4.28 -0.17
N MET A 89 18.09 5.50 -0.71
CA MET A 89 18.01 5.78 -2.15
C MET A 89 18.91 6.94 -2.59
N SER A 90 19.26 6.97 -3.86
CA SER A 90 19.86 8.14 -4.54
C SER A 90 18.76 8.97 -5.22
N ALA A 91 19.02 10.27 -5.44
CA ALA A 91 18.03 11.25 -5.89
C ALA A 91 17.26 10.84 -7.18
N PRO A 92 15.97 11.13 -7.31
CA PRO A 92 15.00 10.46 -8.18
C PRO A 92 14.52 11.26 -9.39
N ALA A 93 13.72 10.56 -10.22
CA ALA A 93 12.68 11.11 -11.09
C ALA A 93 11.43 10.22 -11.00
N ALA A 94 10.22 10.80 -11.00
CA ALA A 94 9.01 10.03 -10.81
C ALA A 94 7.85 10.42 -11.74
N ASP A 95 7.30 9.40 -12.41
CA ASP A 95 5.99 9.39 -13.06
C ASP A 95 5.15 8.25 -12.45
N ALA A 96 4.26 7.55 -13.10
CA ALA A 96 3.44 6.51 -12.44
C ALA A 96 4.28 5.38 -11.83
N LEU A 97 4.12 5.14 -10.52
CA LEU A 97 5.02 4.31 -9.72
C LEU A 97 4.32 3.09 -9.12
N LEU A 98 4.84 1.91 -9.43
CA LEU A 98 4.51 0.69 -8.70
C LEU A 98 5.59 0.39 -7.64
N VAL A 99 5.24 0.50 -6.36
CA VAL A 99 6.15 0.21 -5.25
C VAL A 99 6.03 -1.25 -4.83
N ALA A 100 7.07 -2.02 -5.04
CA ALA A 100 7.15 -3.44 -4.76
C ALA A 100 8.02 -3.75 -3.54
N GLY A 101 7.69 -4.81 -2.82
CA GLY A 101 8.50 -5.28 -1.70
C GLY A 101 7.76 -6.27 -0.82
N GLY A 102 8.48 -6.99 0.03
CA GLY A 102 7.92 -7.93 1.00
C GLY A 102 7.11 -7.25 2.11
N THR A 103 6.52 -8.05 2.98
CA THR A 103 5.82 -7.56 4.18
C THR A 103 6.78 -6.77 5.07
N SER A 104 6.34 -5.61 5.57
CA SER A 104 7.13 -4.72 6.43
C SER A 104 8.42 -4.17 5.78
N SER A 105 8.54 -4.20 4.44
CA SER A 105 9.68 -3.57 3.73
C SER A 105 9.60 -2.05 3.70
N GLY A 106 8.44 -1.45 3.99
CA GLY A 106 8.24 0.00 4.00
C GLY A 106 7.61 0.55 2.72
N LYS A 107 6.88 -0.26 1.97
CA LYS A 107 6.16 0.19 0.76
C LYS A 107 5.27 1.41 1.03
N THR A 108 4.40 1.33 2.03
CA THR A 108 3.51 2.43 2.42
C THR A 108 4.29 3.66 2.89
N THR A 109 5.42 3.45 3.58
CA THR A 109 6.29 4.56 4.02
C THR A 109 6.89 5.29 2.82
N LEU A 110 7.36 4.56 1.80
CA LEU A 110 7.85 5.18 0.57
C LEU A 110 6.71 5.85 -0.21
N ALA A 111 5.54 5.22 -0.31
CA ALA A 111 4.37 5.84 -0.95
C ALA A 111 4.01 7.17 -0.28
N ASN A 112 4.04 7.26 1.05
CA ASN A 112 3.82 8.51 1.79
C ASN A 112 4.93 9.55 1.52
N ALA A 113 6.19 9.13 1.41
CA ALA A 113 7.28 10.04 1.05
C ALA A 113 7.08 10.61 -0.37
N LEU A 114 6.66 9.78 -1.32
CA LEU A 114 6.33 10.22 -2.68
C LEU A 114 5.12 11.17 -2.71
N LEU A 115 4.08 10.89 -1.91
CA LEU A 115 2.93 11.79 -1.77
C LEU A 115 3.33 13.14 -1.17
N ALA A 116 4.25 13.16 -0.21
CA ALA A 116 4.76 14.41 0.38
C ALA A 116 5.51 15.28 -0.65
N GLU A 117 6.20 14.67 -1.62
CA GLU A 117 6.87 15.40 -2.70
C GLU A 117 5.91 15.91 -3.79
N MET A 118 4.68 15.38 -3.85
CA MET A 118 3.63 15.91 -4.73
C MET A 118 3.06 17.25 -4.26
N ALA A 119 3.54 17.80 -3.13
CA ALA A 119 3.12 19.08 -2.61
C ALA A 119 3.16 20.19 -3.68
N PRO A 120 2.35 21.25 -3.60
CA PRO A 120 2.10 22.19 -4.70
C PRO A 120 3.41 22.71 -5.28
N THR A 121 3.72 22.31 -6.50
CA THR A 121 4.75 22.98 -7.28
C THR A 121 4.29 24.41 -7.51
N ALA A 122 5.24 25.34 -7.63
CA ALA A 122 4.99 26.77 -7.81
C ALA A 122 4.04 27.15 -8.98
N SER A 123 3.56 26.18 -9.75
CA SER A 123 2.59 26.32 -10.85
C SER A 123 1.14 26.43 -10.40
N GLY A 124 0.82 26.32 -9.10
CA GLY A 124 -0.50 26.64 -8.55
C GLY A 124 -1.67 25.77 -9.02
N VAL A 125 -1.44 24.64 -9.64
CA VAL A 125 -2.49 23.70 -10.04
C VAL A 125 -2.70 22.70 -8.91
N ASP A 126 -3.79 22.87 -8.17
CA ASP A 126 -4.21 21.92 -7.14
C ASP A 126 -4.71 20.63 -7.82
N ALA A 127 -3.87 19.63 -7.87
CA ALA A 127 -4.25 18.32 -8.39
C ALA A 127 -5.22 17.62 -7.41
N ARG A 128 -6.34 17.12 -7.93
CA ARG A 128 -7.26 16.27 -7.15
C ARG A 128 -6.68 14.87 -7.04
N VAL A 129 -6.37 14.48 -5.80
CA VAL A 129 -5.81 13.15 -5.48
C VAL A 129 -6.89 12.28 -4.84
N ILE A 130 -7.10 11.10 -5.39
CA ILE A 130 -7.97 10.09 -4.77
C ILE A 130 -7.10 8.99 -4.19
N LEU A 131 -7.21 8.79 -2.88
CA LEU A 131 -6.58 7.68 -2.15
C LEU A 131 -7.58 6.55 -1.98
N ILE A 132 -7.18 5.32 -2.29
CA ILE A 132 -8.04 4.13 -2.16
C ILE A 132 -7.29 3.09 -1.32
N GLU A 133 -7.88 2.68 -0.20
CA GLU A 133 -7.23 1.81 0.78
C GLU A 133 -8.23 0.85 1.44
N ASP A 134 -7.74 -0.29 1.93
CA ASP A 134 -8.47 -1.14 2.86
C ASP A 134 -8.46 -0.55 4.27
N THR A 135 -7.31 -0.08 4.68
CA THR A 135 -7.10 0.58 5.96
C THR A 135 -6.28 1.84 5.74
N ARG A 136 -6.64 2.90 6.43
CA ARG A 136 -6.03 4.21 6.29
C ARG A 136 -4.58 4.22 6.75
N GLU A 137 -3.65 4.30 5.81
CA GLU A 137 -2.20 4.40 6.05
C GLU A 137 -1.55 5.51 5.23
N LEU A 138 -2.18 5.89 4.10
CA LEU A 138 -1.67 6.94 3.22
C LEU A 138 -1.96 8.33 3.80
N GLN A 139 -1.02 9.23 3.59
CA GLN A 139 -1.09 10.61 4.06
C GLN A 139 -0.70 11.52 2.89
N CYS A 140 -1.66 12.24 2.35
CA CYS A 140 -1.46 13.19 1.26
C CYS A 140 -1.59 14.62 1.79
N PRO A 141 -0.59 15.49 1.57
CA PRO A 141 -0.64 16.87 2.05
C PRO A 141 -1.42 17.81 1.12
N LEU A 142 -1.86 17.34 -0.05
CA LEU A 142 -2.59 18.16 -1.01
C LEU A 142 -3.99 18.51 -0.53
N PRO A 143 -4.45 19.76 -0.71
CA PRO A 143 -5.73 20.24 -0.17
C PRO A 143 -6.94 19.55 -0.81
N ASP A 144 -6.90 19.25 -2.12
CA ASP A 144 -7.99 18.54 -2.80
C ASP A 144 -7.72 17.02 -2.81
N THR A 145 -7.79 16.42 -1.62
CA THR A 145 -7.59 14.97 -1.44
C THR A 145 -8.88 14.31 -0.98
N VAL A 146 -9.31 13.25 -1.69
CA VAL A 146 -10.44 12.40 -1.31
C VAL A 146 -9.91 11.03 -0.90
N ALA A 147 -10.10 10.64 0.36
CA ALA A 147 -9.72 9.32 0.86
C ALA A 147 -10.92 8.38 0.88
N LEU A 148 -10.85 7.31 0.10
CA LEU A 148 -11.85 6.27 -0.01
C LEU A 148 -11.35 5.00 0.68
N ARG A 149 -12.26 4.27 1.32
CA ARG A 149 -11.92 3.05 2.04
C ARG A 149 -12.92 1.95 1.75
N THR A 150 -12.42 0.73 1.59
CA THR A 150 -13.27 -0.46 1.44
C THR A 150 -14.11 -0.67 2.70
N ARG A 151 -15.23 -1.36 2.52
CA ARG A 151 -16.04 -1.86 3.62
C ARG A 151 -16.36 -3.33 3.35
N PRO A 152 -15.82 -4.25 4.14
CA PRO A 152 -15.99 -5.68 3.93
C PRO A 152 -17.46 -6.07 3.71
N GLY A 153 -17.73 -6.82 2.65
CA GLY A 153 -19.08 -7.28 2.28
C GLY A 153 -20.03 -6.20 1.72
N ILE A 154 -19.59 -4.91 1.61
CA ILE A 154 -20.44 -3.80 1.14
C ILE A 154 -19.80 -3.06 -0.03
N VAL A 155 -18.54 -2.65 0.10
CA VAL A 155 -17.82 -1.89 -0.93
C VAL A 155 -16.41 -2.46 -1.09
N SER A 156 -16.14 -3.02 -2.25
CA SER A 156 -14.85 -3.60 -2.60
C SER A 156 -13.85 -2.54 -3.10
N MET A 157 -12.59 -2.91 -3.20
CA MET A 157 -11.55 -2.09 -3.84
C MET A 157 -11.91 -1.79 -5.30
N THR A 158 -12.40 -2.78 -6.03
CA THR A 158 -12.90 -2.65 -7.42
C THR A 158 -14.00 -1.60 -7.54
N ASP A 159 -14.99 -1.61 -6.63
CA ASP A 159 -16.07 -0.62 -6.64
C ASP A 159 -15.53 0.80 -6.44
N LEU A 160 -14.55 0.95 -5.55
CA LEU A 160 -13.94 2.24 -5.28
C LEU A 160 -13.12 2.75 -6.47
N VAL A 161 -12.29 1.91 -7.10
CA VAL A 161 -11.53 2.29 -8.29
C VAL A 161 -12.47 2.74 -9.41
N ARG A 162 -13.54 1.99 -9.69
CA ARG A 162 -14.54 2.35 -10.69
C ARG A 162 -15.29 3.65 -10.35
N SER A 163 -15.62 3.86 -9.09
CA SER A 163 -16.29 5.08 -8.63
C SER A 163 -15.37 6.30 -8.78
N THR A 164 -14.08 6.13 -8.58
CA THR A 164 -13.06 7.18 -8.67
C THR A 164 -13.08 7.88 -10.02
N MET A 165 -13.31 7.16 -11.13
CA MET A 165 -13.37 7.73 -12.48
C MET A 165 -14.45 8.82 -12.63
N ARG A 166 -15.47 8.85 -11.76
CA ARG A 166 -16.54 9.86 -11.76
C ARG A 166 -16.26 11.02 -10.83
N LEU A 167 -15.19 10.96 -10.02
CA LEU A 167 -14.80 12.02 -9.08
C LEU A 167 -13.82 13.04 -9.68
N ARG A 168 -13.53 12.96 -10.99
CA ARG A 168 -12.56 13.81 -11.71
C ARG A 168 -11.17 13.78 -11.05
N PRO A 169 -10.55 12.61 -10.87
CA PRO A 169 -9.21 12.55 -10.32
C PRO A 169 -8.19 13.11 -11.32
N ASP A 170 -7.19 13.81 -10.82
CA ASP A 170 -5.95 14.05 -11.55
C ASP A 170 -4.96 12.91 -11.28
N ARG A 171 -5.00 12.35 -10.06
CA ARG A 171 -4.15 11.22 -9.65
C ARG A 171 -4.93 10.21 -8.83
N ILE A 172 -4.68 8.92 -9.09
CA ILE A 172 -5.32 7.80 -8.39
C ILE A 172 -4.24 7.00 -7.69
N ILE A 173 -4.32 6.93 -6.36
CA ILE A 173 -3.36 6.25 -5.51
C ILE A 173 -4.05 5.05 -4.86
N VAL A 174 -3.47 3.85 -5.01
CA VAL A 174 -3.98 2.62 -4.42
C VAL A 174 -3.00 2.13 -3.36
N GLY A 175 -3.43 2.12 -2.11
CA GLY A 175 -2.60 1.79 -0.96
C GLY A 175 -1.92 0.42 -1.09
N GLU A 176 -2.68 -0.58 -1.50
CA GLU A 176 -2.16 -1.90 -1.85
C GLU A 176 -3.10 -2.62 -2.81
N VAL A 177 -2.54 -3.19 -3.88
CA VAL A 177 -3.26 -3.99 -4.86
C VAL A 177 -3.11 -5.46 -4.50
N ARG A 178 -4.25 -6.15 -4.27
CA ARG A 178 -4.27 -7.53 -3.78
C ARG A 178 -5.16 -8.47 -4.58
N GLY A 179 -6.04 -7.93 -5.43
CA GLY A 179 -7.07 -8.68 -6.15
C GLY A 179 -7.41 -8.10 -7.53
N PRO A 180 -8.61 -8.39 -8.02
CA PRO A 180 -9.06 -8.07 -9.38
C PRO A 180 -9.11 -6.56 -9.69
N GLU A 181 -9.11 -5.69 -8.67
CA GLU A 181 -9.01 -4.23 -8.82
C GLU A 181 -7.79 -3.79 -9.62
N ALA A 182 -6.78 -4.66 -9.74
CA ALA A 182 -5.59 -4.41 -10.55
C ALA A 182 -5.93 -4.01 -11.99
N LEU A 183 -6.91 -4.67 -12.61
CA LEU A 183 -7.34 -4.36 -13.98
C LEU A 183 -7.96 -2.97 -14.09
N ASP A 184 -8.90 -2.64 -13.19
CA ASP A 184 -9.57 -1.34 -13.20
C ASP A 184 -8.58 -0.19 -12.91
N MET A 185 -7.61 -0.42 -12.00
CA MET A 185 -6.53 0.53 -11.73
C MET A 185 -5.67 0.81 -12.96
N LEU A 186 -5.22 -0.24 -13.66
CA LEU A 186 -4.42 -0.09 -14.88
C LEU A 186 -5.19 0.67 -15.97
N GLN A 187 -6.47 0.35 -16.16
CA GLN A 187 -7.33 1.05 -17.11
C GLN A 187 -7.46 2.53 -16.73
N ALA A 188 -7.64 2.84 -15.45
CA ALA A 188 -7.73 4.20 -14.97
C ALA A 188 -6.43 4.98 -15.22
N TRP A 189 -5.27 4.40 -14.92
CA TRP A 189 -3.97 5.04 -15.16
C TRP A 189 -3.69 5.26 -16.66
N ASN A 190 -4.06 4.30 -17.52
CA ASN A 190 -3.83 4.39 -18.96
C ASN A 190 -4.80 5.34 -19.70
N THR A 191 -5.86 5.84 -19.03
CA THR A 191 -6.90 6.67 -19.65
C THR A 191 -6.87 8.13 -19.23
N GLY A 192 -5.69 8.71 -18.96
CA GLY A 192 -5.50 10.14 -18.74
C GLY A 192 -5.39 10.58 -17.28
N HIS A 193 -5.05 9.65 -16.38
CA HIS A 193 -4.78 9.93 -14.96
C HIS A 193 -3.33 9.56 -14.61
N PRO A 194 -2.32 10.30 -15.16
CA PRO A 194 -0.90 9.97 -14.98
C PRO A 194 -0.45 10.23 -13.53
N GLY A 195 0.69 9.62 -13.14
CA GLY A 195 1.29 9.86 -11.84
C GLY A 195 0.56 9.16 -10.70
N GLY A 196 -0.05 8.01 -10.97
CA GLY A 196 -0.61 7.12 -9.98
C GLY A 196 0.49 6.44 -9.15
N ILE A 197 0.18 6.08 -7.90
CA ILE A 197 1.05 5.26 -7.05
C ILE A 197 0.24 4.07 -6.56
N ALA A 198 0.83 2.89 -6.62
CA ALA A 198 0.28 1.71 -5.97
C ALA A 198 1.37 0.90 -5.27
N THR A 199 0.99 0.10 -4.28
CA THR A 199 1.91 -0.87 -3.70
C THR A 199 1.47 -2.30 -4.00
N VAL A 200 2.45 -3.20 -4.13
CA VAL A 200 2.22 -4.63 -4.36
C VAL A 200 3.25 -5.48 -3.61
N HIS A 201 2.86 -6.66 -3.19
CA HIS A 201 3.81 -7.64 -2.65
C HIS A 201 4.54 -8.37 -3.78
N ALA A 202 5.86 -8.18 -3.87
CA ALA A 202 6.73 -8.90 -4.80
C ALA A 202 8.17 -8.98 -4.26
N ASN A 203 8.98 -9.84 -4.87
CA ASN A 203 10.35 -10.12 -4.46
C ASN A 203 11.42 -9.49 -5.38
N SER A 204 11.00 -8.84 -6.47
CA SER A 204 11.85 -8.07 -7.40
C SER A 204 10.97 -7.15 -8.26
N ALA A 205 11.59 -6.25 -9.03
CA ALA A 205 10.86 -5.38 -9.96
C ALA A 205 10.11 -6.19 -11.03
N ILE A 206 10.75 -7.17 -11.64
CA ILE A 206 10.09 -8.00 -12.68
C ILE A 206 8.96 -8.86 -12.09
N THR A 207 9.16 -9.43 -10.90
CA THR A 207 8.11 -10.24 -10.27
C THR A 207 6.94 -9.40 -9.81
N ALA A 208 7.09 -8.08 -9.64
CA ALA A 208 5.98 -7.16 -9.40
C ALA A 208 5.02 -7.11 -10.59
N LEU A 209 5.55 -7.04 -11.83
CA LEU A 209 4.72 -7.06 -13.04
C LEU A 209 4.00 -8.41 -13.20
N TYR A 210 4.70 -9.52 -12.96
CA TYR A 210 4.06 -10.85 -12.95
C TYR A 210 3.00 -10.98 -11.84
N ARG A 211 3.21 -10.33 -10.69
CA ARG A 211 2.19 -10.31 -9.64
C ARG A 211 0.96 -9.54 -10.08
N ILE A 212 1.11 -8.42 -10.77
CA ILE A 212 0.00 -7.68 -11.38
C ILE A 212 -0.73 -8.55 -12.41
N GLU A 213 -0.04 -9.32 -13.27
CA GLU A 213 -0.69 -10.29 -14.16
C GLU A 213 -1.59 -11.27 -13.41
N GLN A 214 -1.06 -11.87 -12.32
CA GLN A 214 -1.83 -12.81 -11.50
C GLN A 214 -3.10 -12.19 -10.91
N LEU A 215 -3.01 -10.94 -10.44
CA LEU A 215 -4.16 -10.22 -9.89
C LEU A 215 -5.17 -9.86 -11.00
N VAL A 216 -4.70 -9.47 -12.18
CA VAL A 216 -5.56 -9.22 -13.35
C VAL A 216 -6.28 -10.49 -13.80
N GLN A 217 -5.64 -11.67 -13.70
CA GLN A 217 -6.26 -12.96 -14.01
C GLN A 217 -7.46 -13.30 -13.11
N GLU A 218 -7.58 -12.69 -11.95
CA GLU A 218 -8.78 -12.84 -11.11
C GLU A 218 -10.03 -12.17 -11.74
N ALA A 219 -9.82 -11.20 -12.65
CA ALA A 219 -10.89 -10.48 -13.34
C ALA A 219 -11.12 -10.98 -14.79
N VAL A 220 -10.07 -11.44 -15.48
CA VAL A 220 -10.12 -11.80 -16.90
C VAL A 220 -9.29 -13.04 -17.21
N VAL A 221 -9.72 -13.82 -18.19
CA VAL A 221 -9.01 -15.05 -18.62
C VAL A 221 -7.72 -14.71 -19.36
N THR A 222 -7.75 -13.70 -20.23
CA THR A 222 -6.57 -13.27 -21.01
C THR A 222 -6.00 -11.99 -20.42
N VAL A 223 -4.75 -12.07 -19.92
CA VAL A 223 -4.06 -10.91 -19.34
C VAL A 223 -3.67 -9.93 -20.43
N PRO A 224 -4.09 -8.67 -20.34
CA PRO A 224 -3.69 -7.63 -21.28
C PRO A 224 -2.28 -7.11 -20.92
N ARG A 225 -1.23 -7.88 -21.21
CA ARG A 225 0.17 -7.53 -20.89
C ARG A 225 0.58 -6.17 -21.44
N GLN A 226 0.09 -5.82 -22.63
CA GLN A 226 0.35 -4.52 -23.23
C GLN A 226 -0.17 -3.37 -22.33
N LEU A 227 -1.39 -3.51 -21.79
CA LEU A 227 -1.95 -2.53 -20.85
C LEU A 227 -1.08 -2.38 -19.59
N ILE A 228 -0.55 -3.49 -19.07
CA ILE A 228 0.34 -3.46 -17.89
C ILE A 228 1.62 -2.67 -18.21
N ALA A 229 2.23 -2.95 -19.36
CA ALA A 229 3.45 -2.27 -19.80
C ALA A 229 3.24 -0.78 -20.11
N GLU A 230 2.04 -0.40 -20.57
CA GLU A 230 1.71 1.00 -20.88
C GLU A 230 1.26 1.80 -19.65
N ALA A 231 0.62 1.17 -18.68
CA ALA A 231 0.06 1.85 -17.52
C ALA A 231 1.05 2.01 -16.36
N ILE A 232 2.12 1.22 -16.32
CA ILE A 232 3.14 1.27 -15.27
C ILE A 232 4.44 1.78 -15.88
N ASP A 233 4.85 3.00 -15.52
CA ASP A 233 6.08 3.59 -16.03
C ASP A 233 7.32 3.13 -15.28
N ILE A 234 7.23 3.03 -13.95
CA ILE A 234 8.35 2.75 -13.06
C ILE A 234 7.97 1.74 -11.99
N VAL A 235 8.85 0.78 -11.75
CA VAL A 235 8.77 -0.13 -10.61
C VAL A 235 9.90 0.17 -9.64
N VAL A 236 9.57 0.43 -8.38
CA VAL A 236 10.53 0.60 -7.29
C VAL A 236 10.47 -0.63 -6.40
N PHE A 237 11.57 -1.37 -6.29
CA PHE A 237 11.65 -2.54 -5.42
C PHE A 237 12.43 -2.25 -4.15
N ILE A 238 11.79 -2.49 -3.00
CA ILE A 238 12.37 -2.33 -1.68
C ILE A 238 12.74 -3.71 -1.12
N ALA A 239 14.01 -3.94 -0.85
CA ALA A 239 14.52 -5.11 -0.19
C ALA A 239 14.84 -4.85 1.29
N GLY A 240 14.91 -5.93 2.07
CA GLY A 240 15.27 -5.89 3.49
C GLY A 240 14.15 -5.47 4.42
N ARG A 241 14.47 -5.42 5.73
CA ARG A 241 13.55 -5.01 6.81
C ARG A 241 14.35 -4.26 7.89
N GLY A 242 13.67 -3.41 8.63
CA GLY A 242 14.30 -2.62 9.70
C GLY A 242 15.47 -1.79 9.17
N THR A 243 16.63 -1.89 9.80
CA THR A 243 17.86 -1.18 9.43
C THR A 243 18.53 -1.69 8.15
N LEU A 244 18.15 -2.89 7.68
CA LEU A 244 18.65 -3.47 6.42
C LEU A 244 17.78 -3.09 5.21
N ARG A 245 16.81 -2.21 5.38
CA ARG A 245 15.94 -1.71 4.32
C ARG A 245 16.73 -0.89 3.32
N ARG A 246 16.55 -1.18 2.04
CA ARG A 246 17.11 -0.38 0.95
C ARG A 246 16.25 -0.46 -0.29
N ILE A 247 16.29 0.56 -1.14
CA ILE A 247 15.78 0.47 -2.50
C ILE A 247 16.81 -0.34 -3.30
N ALA A 248 16.39 -1.51 -3.75
CA ALA A 248 17.26 -2.45 -4.45
C ALA A 248 17.19 -2.31 -5.98
N SER A 249 16.09 -1.72 -6.50
CA SER A 249 15.90 -1.48 -7.94
C SER A 249 14.95 -0.31 -8.13
N ILE A 250 15.23 0.56 -9.08
CA ILE A 250 14.31 1.52 -9.68
C ILE A 250 14.41 1.29 -11.19
N ALA A 251 13.38 0.67 -11.74
CA ALA A 251 13.39 0.24 -13.12
C ALA A 251 12.25 0.91 -13.91
N ARG A 252 12.55 1.45 -15.07
CA ARG A 252 11.56 1.89 -16.05
C ARG A 252 11.02 0.68 -16.80
N VAL A 253 9.70 0.62 -16.91
CA VAL A 253 9.02 -0.38 -17.72
C VAL A 253 9.03 0.11 -19.18
N GLY A 254 9.53 -0.73 -20.06
CA GLY A 254 9.52 -0.52 -21.51
C GLY A 254 8.42 -1.31 -22.20
N PRO A 255 8.33 -1.18 -23.53
CA PRO A 255 7.39 -1.98 -24.31
C PRO A 255 7.70 -3.48 -24.15
N LEU A 256 6.71 -4.32 -24.39
CA LEU A 256 6.93 -5.76 -24.44
C LEU A 256 7.89 -6.14 -25.56
N ASP A 257 8.74 -7.11 -25.29
CA ASP A 257 9.56 -7.74 -26.31
C ASP A 257 8.65 -8.35 -27.40
N PRO A 258 8.79 -7.96 -28.67
CA PRO A 258 7.87 -8.38 -29.72
C PRO A 258 7.91 -9.88 -30.02
N ASP A 259 9.03 -10.54 -29.77
CA ASP A 259 9.23 -11.94 -30.09
C ASP A 259 8.78 -12.87 -28.95
N THR A 260 9.03 -12.45 -27.71
CA THR A 260 8.77 -13.28 -26.52
C THR A 260 7.58 -12.83 -25.70
N GLY A 261 7.10 -11.58 -25.86
CA GLY A 261 6.08 -10.95 -25.04
C GLY A 261 6.54 -10.69 -23.61
N ALA A 262 7.85 -10.70 -23.35
CA ALA A 262 8.43 -10.43 -22.03
C ALA A 262 8.45 -8.93 -21.72
N TYR A 263 8.34 -8.56 -20.44
CA TYR A 263 8.52 -7.17 -20.03
C TYR A 263 9.98 -6.75 -20.15
N ALA A 264 10.20 -5.60 -20.75
CA ALA A 264 11.50 -4.93 -20.76
C ALA A 264 11.62 -4.02 -19.53
N LEU A 265 12.69 -4.16 -18.77
CA LEU A 265 13.01 -3.31 -17.64
C LEU A 265 14.37 -2.67 -17.84
N ALA A 266 14.44 -1.33 -17.73
CA ALA A 266 15.67 -0.57 -17.78
C ALA A 266 15.95 0.01 -16.38
N GLU A 267 17.03 -0.44 -15.73
CA GLU A 267 17.43 0.11 -14.43
C GLU A 267 17.81 1.59 -14.58
N LEU A 268 17.13 2.46 -13.81
CA LEU A 268 17.38 3.90 -13.76
C LEU A 268 18.49 4.25 -12.77
N VAL A 269 18.56 3.50 -11.66
CA VAL A 269 19.57 3.65 -10.65
C VAL A 269 19.93 2.28 -10.11
N VAL A 270 21.19 1.91 -10.20
CA VAL A 270 21.76 0.78 -9.47
C VAL A 270 22.30 1.33 -8.14
N PRO A 271 21.72 0.98 -7.00
CA PRO A 271 22.30 1.36 -5.72
C PRO A 271 23.71 0.79 -5.64
N ARG A 272 24.73 1.65 -5.51
CA ARG A 272 26.09 1.16 -5.26
C ARG A 272 26.08 0.37 -3.94
N ASN A 273 26.42 -0.91 -3.98
CA ASN A 273 26.77 -1.64 -2.78
C ASN A 273 27.92 -0.88 -2.10
N GLN A 274 27.69 -0.32 -0.92
CA GLN A 274 28.78 0.10 -0.05
C GLN A 274 29.38 -1.18 0.54
N GLY A 275 30.32 -1.79 -0.17
CA GLY A 275 30.92 -3.03 0.28
C GLY A 275 31.77 -3.73 -0.78
N ASP A 276 32.56 -2.97 -1.58
CA ASP A 276 33.79 -3.40 -2.26
C ASP A 276 34.90 -2.41 -1.96
#